data_75032c0ca594c9c47f408ddca9c61d82
#
_entry.id   75032c0ca594c9c47f408ddca9c61d82
#
_cell.length_a   1.000
_cell.length_b   1.000
_cell.length_c   1.000
_cell.angle_alpha   90.00
_cell.angle_beta   90.00
_cell.angle_gamma   90.00
#
_symmetry.space_group_name_H-M   'P 1'
#
loop_
_entity.id
_entity.type
_entity.pdbx_description
1 polymer ?
#
loop_
_entity_poly.entity_id
_entity_poly.type
_entity_poly.pdbx_seq_one_letter_code
_entity_poly.pdbx_strand_id
1 'polypeptide(L)'
;MAVKVVIERRVLPGQERRVLDLLKTLRVRCLEEGGYISGETLRDSEDAHNIIVISTWFGLMDWRRWHASETRKKLESDIRIHLAAPEKVRVLLEGLTESHSGA
;
A
#
# COMPACT_ATOMS: atom_id res chain seq x y z
N MET A 1 9.47 -0.28 16.40
CA MET A 1 10.06 0.23 15.13
C MET A 1 8.96 0.32 14.09
N ALA A 2 8.70 1.53 13.63
CA ALA A 2 7.66 1.75 12.62
C ALA A 2 8.09 1.19 11.27
N VAL A 3 7.11 0.83 10.47
CA VAL A 3 7.32 0.21 9.16
C VAL A 3 6.56 1.01 8.13
N LYS A 4 7.20 1.29 7.01
CA LYS A 4 6.52 1.86 5.86
C LYS A 4 6.40 0.81 4.77
N VAL A 5 5.23 0.75 4.17
CA VAL A 5 4.96 -0.21 3.10
C VAL A 5 4.61 0.58 1.85
N VAL A 6 5.36 0.31 0.79
CA VAL A 6 5.16 0.96 -0.51
C VAL A 6 4.57 -0.08 -1.45
N ILE A 7 3.39 0.20 -1.96
CA ILE A 7 2.72 -0.70 -2.91
C ILE A 7 2.51 0.05 -4.21
N GLU A 8 3.10 -0.48 -5.27
CA GLU A 8 3.01 0.11 -6.60
C GLU A 8 2.06 -0.72 -7.45
N ARG A 9 1.09 -0.05 -8.07
CA ARG A 9 0.10 -0.69 -8.95
C ARG A 9 0.04 0.03 -10.28
N ARG A 10 0.22 -0.73 -11.35
CA ARG A 10 0.09 -0.19 -12.71
C ARG A 10 -1.32 -0.50 -13.18
N VAL A 11 -2.12 0.55 -13.32
CA VAL A 11 -3.55 0.44 -13.62
C VAL A 11 -3.77 0.37 -15.13
N LEU A 12 -4.66 -0.50 -15.56
CA LEU A 12 -5.05 -0.56 -16.97
C LEU A 12 -5.71 0.76 -17.39
N PRO A 13 -5.49 1.21 -18.64
CA PRO A 13 -6.10 2.46 -19.11
C PRO A 13 -7.62 2.43 -18.92
N GLY A 14 -8.14 3.54 -18.40
CA GLY A 14 -9.57 3.69 -18.16
C GLY A 14 -10.07 3.09 -16.86
N GLN A 15 -9.21 2.41 -16.10
CA GLN A 15 -9.64 1.75 -14.87
C GLN A 15 -9.26 2.51 -13.60
N GLU A 16 -8.73 3.72 -13.74
CA GLU A 16 -8.20 4.48 -12.61
C GLU A 16 -9.26 4.75 -11.54
N ARG A 17 -10.44 5.17 -11.97
CA ARG A 17 -11.50 5.47 -11.01
C ARG A 17 -11.89 4.23 -10.23
N ARG A 18 -12.00 3.10 -10.93
CA ARG A 18 -12.40 1.84 -10.31
C ARG A 18 -11.37 1.42 -9.26
N VAL A 19 -10.09 1.52 -9.60
CA VAL A 19 -9.01 1.15 -8.68
C VAL A 19 -9.01 2.09 -7.47
N LEU A 20 -9.17 3.39 -7.68
CA LEU A 20 -9.19 4.34 -6.56
C LEU A 20 -10.35 4.06 -5.61
N ASP A 21 -11.52 3.70 -6.13
CA ASP A 21 -12.66 3.34 -5.29
C ASP A 21 -12.38 2.09 -4.47
N LEU A 22 -11.76 1.08 -5.08
CA LEU A 22 -11.39 -0.15 -4.38
C LEU A 22 -10.32 0.11 -3.33
N LEU A 23 -9.38 1.04 -3.60
CA LEU A 23 -8.37 1.42 -2.62
C LEU A 23 -8.98 2.11 -1.41
N LYS A 24 -10.06 2.87 -1.60
CA LYS A 24 -10.77 3.47 -0.47
C LYS A 24 -11.36 2.39 0.43
N THR A 25 -11.95 1.37 -0.15
CA THR A 25 -12.49 0.24 0.62
C THR A 25 -11.38 -0.47 1.36
N LEU A 26 -10.25 -0.71 0.70
CA LEU A 26 -9.09 -1.35 1.32
C LEU A 26 -8.62 -0.54 2.53
N ARG A 27 -8.55 0.79 2.39
CA ARG A 27 -8.11 1.67 3.46
C ARG A 27 -9.04 1.62 4.66
N VAL A 28 -10.35 1.58 4.42
CA VAL A 28 -11.32 1.47 5.51
C VAL A 28 -11.06 0.20 6.30
N ARG A 29 -10.78 -0.90 5.63
CA ARG A 29 -10.46 -2.16 6.30
C ARG A 29 -9.16 -2.09 7.07
N CYS A 30 -8.15 -1.41 6.51
CA CYS A 30 -6.89 -1.20 7.22
C CYS A 30 -7.10 -0.45 8.53
N LEU A 31 -7.98 0.55 8.51
CA LEU A 31 -8.26 1.34 9.71
C LEU A 31 -8.85 0.52 10.84
N GLU A 32 -9.45 -0.62 10.53
CA GLU A 32 -10.01 -1.53 11.52
C GLU A 32 -8.95 -2.46 12.11
N GLU A 33 -7.74 -2.48 11.53
CA GLU A 33 -6.68 -3.35 12.00
C GLU A 33 -5.83 -2.66 13.05
N GLY A 34 -5.38 -3.42 14.00
CA GLY A 34 -4.43 -2.91 14.98
C GLY A 34 -3.09 -2.62 14.30
N GLY A 35 -2.51 -1.47 14.63
CA GLY A 35 -1.19 -1.12 14.14
C GLY A 35 -1.12 -0.31 12.86
N TYR A 36 -2.22 -0.13 12.16
CA TYR A 36 -2.25 0.78 11.01
C TYR A 36 -2.23 2.22 11.51
N ILE A 37 -1.30 3.03 11.02
CA ILE A 37 -1.16 4.42 11.46
C ILE A 37 -1.70 5.39 10.41
N SER A 38 -1.23 5.28 9.17
CA SER A 38 -1.62 6.21 8.12
C SER A 38 -1.31 5.64 6.76
N GLY A 39 -1.89 6.25 5.74
CA GLY A 39 -1.59 5.90 4.37
C GLY A 39 -1.90 7.05 3.45
N GLU A 40 -1.23 7.07 2.31
CA GLU A 40 -1.52 8.04 1.27
C GLU A 40 -1.41 7.38 -0.08
N THR A 41 -2.22 7.88 -1.01
CA THR A 41 -2.24 7.39 -2.38
C THR A 41 -1.66 8.47 -3.27
N LEU A 42 -0.64 8.11 -4.03
CA LEU A 42 0.11 9.02 -4.89
C LEU A 42 0.06 8.53 -6.33
N ARG A 43 0.16 9.47 -7.25
CA ARG A 43 0.24 9.14 -8.67
C ARG A 43 1.61 9.58 -9.17
N ASP A 44 2.22 8.73 -10.00
CA ASP A 44 3.50 9.07 -10.62
C ASP A 44 3.30 10.30 -11.51
N SER A 45 4.18 11.29 -11.36
CA SER A 45 4.09 12.54 -12.12
C SER A 45 4.30 12.32 -13.62
N GLU A 46 4.97 11.25 -14.00
CA GLU A 46 5.30 10.98 -15.39
C GLU A 46 4.48 9.84 -15.99
N ASP A 47 3.68 9.15 -15.18
CA ASP A 47 2.86 8.04 -15.65
C ASP A 47 1.59 7.98 -14.81
N ALA A 48 0.53 8.54 -15.36
CA ALA A 48 -0.76 8.64 -14.64
C ALA A 48 -1.37 7.29 -14.31
N HIS A 49 -0.92 6.22 -14.96
CA HIS A 49 -1.44 4.88 -14.69
C HIS A 49 -0.69 4.17 -13.57
N ASN A 50 0.37 4.78 -13.07
CA ASN A 50 1.17 4.19 -11.98
C ASN A 50 0.77 4.84 -10.66
N ILE A 51 0.09 4.07 -9.82
CA ILE A 51 -0.43 4.54 -8.53
C ILE A 51 0.36 3.88 -7.42
N ILE A 52 0.85 4.70 -6.49
CA ILE A 52 1.67 4.24 -5.37
C ILE A 52 0.92 4.54 -4.07
N VAL A 53 0.81 3.53 -3.21
CA VAL A 53 0.27 3.73 -1.86
C VAL A 53 1.42 3.55 -0.88
N ILE A 54 1.58 4.52 0.00
CA ILE A 54 2.56 4.43 1.09
C ILE A 54 1.77 4.39 2.38
N SER A 55 1.94 3.32 3.15
CA SER A 55 1.26 3.17 4.43
C SER A 55 2.29 3.02 5.54
N THR A 56 1.92 3.46 6.73
CA THR A 56 2.77 3.38 7.91
C THR A 56 2.09 2.49 8.94
N TRP A 57 2.86 1.56 9.49
CA TRP A 57 2.39 0.60 10.48
C TRP A 57 3.23 0.70 11.74
N PHE A 58 2.60 0.44 12.87
CA PHE A 58 3.27 0.51 14.16
C PHE A 58 4.44 -0.45 14.23
N GLY A 59 4.28 -1.66 13.68
CA GLY A 59 5.34 -2.65 13.66
C GLY A 59 5.19 -3.62 12.50
N LEU A 60 6.27 -4.36 12.26
CA LEU A 60 6.31 -5.32 11.15
C LEU A 60 5.27 -6.41 11.29
N MET A 61 5.01 -6.87 12.51
CA MET A 61 4.04 -7.94 12.73
C MET A 61 2.63 -7.48 12.44
N ASP A 62 2.32 -6.21 12.69
CA ASP A 62 1.01 -5.66 12.36
C ASP A 62 0.78 -5.69 10.84
N TRP A 63 1.79 -5.28 10.08
CA TRP A 63 1.73 -5.36 8.62
C TRP A 63 1.59 -6.80 8.15
N ARG A 64 2.39 -7.71 8.71
CA ARG A 64 2.35 -9.11 8.29
C ARG A 64 1.00 -9.75 8.54
N ARG A 65 0.38 -9.42 9.67
CA ARG A 65 -0.95 -9.92 9.99
C ARG A 65 -1.97 -9.44 8.97
N TRP A 66 -1.95 -8.16 8.65
CA TRP A 66 -2.84 -7.59 7.63
C TRP A 66 -2.56 -8.21 6.26
N HIS A 67 -1.30 -8.28 5.89
CA HIS A 67 -0.89 -8.82 4.58
C HIS A 67 -1.38 -10.25 4.38
N ALA A 68 -1.39 -11.05 5.43
CA ALA A 68 -1.81 -12.45 5.38
C ALA A 68 -3.33 -12.64 5.57
N SER A 69 -4.06 -11.57 5.87
CA SER A 69 -5.49 -11.69 6.18
C SER A 69 -6.31 -12.06 4.96
N GLU A 70 -7.39 -12.81 5.19
CA GLU A 70 -8.31 -13.17 4.12
C GLU A 70 -9.01 -11.93 3.55
N THR A 71 -9.29 -10.97 4.43
CA THR A 71 -9.90 -9.70 4.00
C THR A 71 -9.03 -9.00 2.95
N ARG A 72 -7.73 -8.87 3.23
CA ARG A 72 -6.81 -8.23 2.29
C ARG A 72 -6.68 -9.03 1.00
N LYS A 73 -6.56 -10.34 1.11
CA LYS A 73 -6.41 -11.19 -0.07
C LYS A 73 -7.60 -11.05 -1.02
N LYS A 74 -8.80 -11.00 -0.46
CA LYS A 74 -10.02 -10.83 -1.25
C LYS A 74 -10.02 -9.49 -1.96
N LEU A 75 -9.72 -8.42 -1.22
CA LEU A 75 -9.72 -7.07 -1.78
C LEU A 75 -8.64 -6.89 -2.84
N GLU A 76 -7.44 -7.44 -2.62
CA GLU A 76 -6.37 -7.36 -3.62
C GLU A 76 -6.74 -8.15 -4.86
N SER A 77 -7.42 -9.27 -4.70
CA SER A 77 -7.90 -10.05 -5.83
C SER A 77 -8.87 -9.22 -6.68
N ASP A 78 -9.76 -8.48 -6.02
CA ASP A 78 -10.71 -7.60 -6.72
C ASP A 78 -10.00 -6.46 -7.46
N ILE A 79 -8.90 -5.98 -6.90
CA ILE A 79 -8.12 -4.91 -7.53
C ILE A 79 -7.32 -5.41 -8.72
N ARG A 80 -6.73 -6.60 -8.61
CA ARG A 80 -5.80 -7.12 -9.64
C ARG A 80 -6.40 -7.23 -11.02
N ILE A 81 -7.68 -7.47 -11.14
CA ILE A 81 -8.31 -7.60 -12.47
C ILE A 81 -8.27 -6.26 -13.24
N HIS A 82 -7.98 -5.17 -12.56
CA HIS A 82 -7.88 -3.84 -13.16
C HIS A 82 -6.44 -3.38 -13.34
N LEU A 83 -5.47 -4.25 -13.08
CA LEU A 83 -4.05 -3.92 -13.15
C LEU A 83 -3.38 -4.59 -14.34
N ALA A 84 -2.37 -3.93 -14.90
CA ALA A 84 -1.57 -4.49 -16.00
C ALA A 84 -0.66 -5.62 -15.53
N ALA A 85 -0.37 -5.67 -14.23
CA ALA A 85 0.51 -6.67 -13.64
C ALA A 85 0.19 -6.74 -12.14
N PRO A 86 0.59 -7.82 -11.44
CA PRO A 86 0.42 -7.88 -10.00
C PRO A 86 1.14 -6.71 -9.31
N GLU A 87 0.57 -6.25 -8.20
CA GLU A 87 1.16 -5.16 -7.44
C GLU A 87 2.55 -5.53 -6.92
N LYS A 88 3.40 -4.51 -6.76
CA LYS A 88 4.75 -4.68 -6.20
C LYS A 88 4.73 -4.11 -4.79
N VAL A 89 5.19 -4.91 -3.84
CA VAL A 89 5.18 -4.54 -2.43
C VAL A 89 6.61 -4.45 -1.91
N ARG A 90 6.92 -3.33 -1.24
CA ARG A 90 8.20 -3.17 -0.55
C ARG A 90 7.92 -2.78 0.88
N VAL A 91 8.61 -3.45 1.79
CA VAL A 91 8.46 -3.18 3.22
C VAL A 91 9.76 -2.57 3.70
N LEU A 92 9.67 -1.37 4.26
CA LEU A 92 10.82 -0.59 4.67
C LEU A 92 10.75 -0.36 6.17
N LEU A 93 11.86 -0.59 6.86
CA LEU A 93 11.94 -0.43 8.31
C LEU A 93 12.49 0.94 8.63
N GLU A 94 11.78 1.67 9.50
CA GLU A 94 12.28 2.92 10.05
C GLU A 94 13.17 2.63 11.25
N GLY A 95 13.79 3.67 11.78
CA GLY A 95 14.55 3.55 13.01
C GLY A 95 16.04 3.33 12.84
N LEU A 96 16.54 3.42 11.62
CA LEU A 96 17.98 3.52 11.43
C LEU A 96 18.34 4.95 11.75
N THR A 97 19.02 5.16 12.87
CA THR A 97 19.12 6.49 13.40
C THR A 97 20.47 7.12 13.25
N GLU A 98 21.32 6.52 12.56
CA GLU A 98 22.54 7.16 12.42
C GLU A 98 22.50 8.34 11.70
N SER A 99 22.60 8.66 11.95
CA SER A 99 22.58 9.37 11.59
C SER A 99 22.71 10.14 10.92
N HIS A 100 22.84 10.37 10.68
CA HIS A 100 22.92 11.06 10.18
C HIS A 100 23.05 11.27 9.16
N SER A 101 23.24 11.24 9.05
CA SER A 101 23.64 11.46 8.32
C SER A 101 23.56 11.57 7.30
N GLY A 102 23.43 11.64 7.07
CA GLY A 102 23.44 12.15 6.05
C GLY A 102 23.21 11.63 4.94
N ALA A 103 23.01 11.18 5.05
CA ALA A 103 22.86 10.78 3.99
C ALA A 103 22.39 11.09 2.95
#